data_4b98825aa4624f4c16130ab875c8819e
#
_entry.id   4b98825aa4624f4c16130ab875c8819e
#
_cell.length_a   1.000
_cell.length_b   1.000
_cell.length_c   1.000
_cell.angle_alpha   90.00
_cell.angle_beta   90.00
_cell.angle_gamma   90.00
#
_symmetry.space_group_name_H-M   'P 1'
#
loop_
_entity.id
_entity.type
_entity.pdbx_description
1 polymer ?
#
loop_
_entity_poly.entity_id
_entity_poly.type
_entity_poly.pdbx_seq_one_letter_code
_entity_poly.pdbx_strand_id
1 'polypeptide(L)'
;MNQGSIVAWLFFTLSPAFTAAYQICLGSGPQTPRDISQKFGTNTSSFNLAPSYRDMNLCNIHTHTFAEHKGPGFSISANNGQTDGFRCNDTAGLSQEKVTDPTHGSGAFQGVSPGDTIEVHWVYSSCAVQPGQGLGSCFSAACANPQLRVEAQVFLLVDDPYALNFQTMV
;
A
#
# COMPACT_ATOMS: atom_id res chain seq x y z
N MET A 1 -60.81 -27.84 -10.41
CA MET A 1 -59.38 -28.02 -10.78
C MET A 1 -58.66 -26.73 -10.49
N ASN A 2 -57.96 -26.73 -9.38
CA ASN A 2 -57.27 -25.54 -8.84
C ASN A 2 -55.76 -25.60 -9.26
N GLN A 3 -55.34 -24.72 -10.16
CA GLN A 3 -53.95 -24.61 -10.55
C GLN A 3 -53.25 -23.67 -9.54
N GLY A 4 -52.45 -24.26 -8.63
CA GLY A 4 -51.56 -23.50 -7.76
C GLY A 4 -50.34 -23.00 -8.50
N SER A 5 -50.18 -21.68 -8.58
CA SER A 5 -48.95 -21.04 -9.08
C SER A 5 -47.87 -21.13 -8.07
N ILE A 6 -46.78 -21.83 -8.38
CA ILE A 6 -45.56 -21.86 -7.58
C ILE A 6 -44.74 -20.61 -7.97
N VAL A 7 -44.66 -19.62 -7.05
CA VAL A 7 -43.74 -18.48 -7.18
C VAL A 7 -42.42 -18.89 -6.61
N ALA A 8 -41.43 -19.13 -7.48
CA ALA A 8 -40.06 -19.36 -7.07
C ALA A 8 -39.38 -18.02 -6.76
N TRP A 9 -39.07 -17.77 -5.50
CA TRP A 9 -38.21 -16.64 -5.10
C TRP A 9 -36.76 -17.01 -5.35
N LEU A 10 -36.15 -16.40 -6.38
CA LEU A 10 -34.70 -16.39 -6.54
C LEU A 10 -34.11 -15.42 -5.52
N PHE A 11 -33.56 -15.96 -4.46
CA PHE A 11 -32.65 -15.20 -3.59
C PHE A 11 -31.33 -15.02 -4.32
N PHE A 12 -31.12 -13.85 -4.94
CA PHE A 12 -29.78 -13.40 -5.29
C PHE A 12 -29.07 -13.09 -3.98
N THR A 13 -28.26 -14.00 -3.51
CA THR A 13 -27.22 -13.68 -2.51
C THR A 13 -26.18 -12.85 -3.22
N LEU A 14 -26.28 -11.51 -3.09
CA LEU A 14 -25.12 -10.66 -3.32
C LEU A 14 -24.10 -11.05 -2.26
N SER A 15 -23.12 -11.86 -2.65
CA SER A 15 -21.90 -11.98 -1.85
C SER A 15 -21.27 -10.60 -1.80
N PRO A 16 -21.10 -9.98 -0.64
CA PRO A 16 -20.31 -8.77 -0.54
C PRO A 16 -18.91 -9.14 -1.04
N ALA A 17 -18.41 -8.44 -2.03
CA ALA A 17 -17.00 -8.48 -2.39
C ALA A 17 -16.25 -7.94 -1.16
N PHE A 18 -15.67 -8.84 -0.37
CA PHE A 18 -14.79 -8.46 0.72
C PHE A 18 -13.54 -7.83 0.10
N THR A 19 -13.44 -6.53 0.21
CA THR A 19 -12.21 -5.82 -0.11
C THR A 19 -11.25 -6.07 1.04
N ALA A 20 -10.07 -6.64 0.73
CA ALA A 20 -9.00 -6.76 1.72
C ALA A 20 -8.76 -5.39 2.35
N ALA A 21 -8.83 -5.34 3.66
CA ALA A 21 -8.65 -4.09 4.39
C ALA A 21 -7.19 -3.96 4.84
N TYR A 22 -6.69 -2.74 4.88
CA TYR A 22 -5.32 -2.43 5.27
C TYR A 22 -5.27 -1.89 6.70
N GLN A 23 -4.24 -2.29 7.42
CA GLN A 23 -3.90 -1.72 8.73
C GLN A 23 -2.51 -1.10 8.66
N ILE A 24 -2.36 0.13 9.12
CA ILE A 24 -1.07 0.82 9.20
C ILE A 24 -0.20 0.12 10.25
N CYS A 25 1.04 -0.18 9.91
CA CYS A 25 2.02 -0.68 10.88
C CYS A 25 2.43 0.46 11.80
N LEU A 26 2.36 0.23 13.11
CA LEU A 26 2.71 1.24 14.10
C LEU A 26 4.14 1.76 13.91
N GLY A 27 4.31 3.06 14.03
CA GLY A 27 5.60 3.73 13.83
C GLY A 27 6.01 3.92 12.38
N SER A 28 5.10 3.60 11.41
CA SER A 28 5.30 3.97 10.01
C SER A 28 5.01 5.47 9.82
N GLY A 29 5.51 6.02 8.75
CA GLY A 29 5.33 7.44 8.40
C GLY A 29 6.13 7.79 7.14
N PRO A 30 6.13 9.07 6.74
CA PRO A 30 6.90 9.52 5.59
C PRO A 30 8.34 9.06 5.70
N GLN A 31 8.85 8.43 4.66
CA GLN A 31 10.25 8.01 4.61
C GLN A 31 11.09 9.13 4.00
N THR A 32 12.10 9.55 4.75
CA THR A 32 13.08 10.51 4.24
C THR A 32 14.31 9.77 3.75
N PRO A 33 15.06 10.32 2.76
CA PRO A 33 16.33 9.75 2.37
C PRO A 33 17.22 9.58 3.60
N ARG A 34 17.73 8.37 3.81
CA ARG A 34 18.61 8.03 4.92
C ARG A 34 19.59 6.96 4.51
N ASP A 35 20.69 6.87 5.22
CA ASP A 35 21.64 5.81 5.03
C ASP A 35 21.03 4.48 5.51
N ILE A 36 20.63 3.64 4.59
CA ILE A 36 20.00 2.34 4.85
C ILE A 36 20.99 1.32 5.44
N SER A 37 22.31 1.57 5.38
CA SER A 37 23.31 0.76 6.06
C SER A 37 23.31 0.98 7.57
N GLN A 38 22.74 2.10 8.03
CA GLN A 38 22.62 2.45 9.44
C GLN A 38 21.37 1.83 10.04
N LYS A 39 21.55 1.01 11.08
CA LYS A 39 20.43 0.31 11.75
C LYS A 39 19.30 1.23 12.20
N PHE A 40 19.59 2.47 12.55
CA PHE A 40 18.61 3.46 13.02
C PHE A 40 18.29 4.52 11.96
N GLY A 41 18.75 4.33 10.75
CA GLY A 41 18.43 5.19 9.62
C GLY A 41 18.83 6.65 9.80
N THR A 42 19.94 6.92 10.47
CA THR A 42 20.48 8.27 10.58
C THR A 42 21.07 8.68 9.24
N ASN A 43 20.53 9.72 8.64
CA ASN A 43 21.11 10.31 7.44
C ASN A 43 22.10 11.40 7.84
N THR A 44 23.36 11.21 7.46
CA THR A 44 24.44 12.17 7.72
C THR A 44 24.57 13.24 6.64
N SER A 45 23.88 13.06 5.51
CA SER A 45 23.84 14.05 4.42
C SER A 45 22.75 15.06 4.69
N SER A 46 23.07 16.33 4.46
CA SER A 46 22.08 17.42 4.49
C SER A 46 21.43 17.54 3.13
N PHE A 47 20.09 17.44 3.10
CA PHE A 47 19.30 17.65 1.90
C PHE A 47 18.41 18.88 2.08
N ASN A 48 18.21 19.62 1.00
CA ASN A 48 17.15 20.60 0.96
C ASN A 48 15.81 19.89 1.02
N LEU A 49 14.89 20.41 1.81
CA LEU A 49 13.54 19.87 1.85
C LEU A 49 12.84 20.14 0.52
N ALA A 50 12.19 19.12 -0.04
CA ALA A 50 11.25 19.32 -1.11
C ALA A 50 10.08 20.19 -0.66
N PRO A 51 9.40 20.91 -1.55
CA PRO A 51 8.16 21.59 -1.23
C PRO A 51 7.14 20.66 -0.56
N SER A 52 6.16 21.25 0.11
CA SER A 52 5.02 20.47 0.62
C SER A 52 4.33 19.73 -0.54
N TYR A 53 3.85 18.51 -0.31
CA TYR A 53 3.07 17.79 -1.32
C TYR A 53 1.86 18.59 -1.82
N ARG A 54 1.32 19.53 -0.99
CA ARG A 54 0.21 20.42 -1.35
C ARG A 54 0.57 21.42 -2.44
N ASP A 55 1.86 21.69 -2.59
CA ASP A 55 2.41 22.61 -3.60
C ASP A 55 3.01 21.86 -4.80
N MET A 56 2.75 20.55 -4.89
CA MET A 56 3.28 19.67 -5.92
C MET A 56 2.14 18.89 -6.58
N ASN A 57 2.44 18.22 -7.67
CA ASN A 57 1.48 17.39 -8.39
C ASN A 57 1.77 15.92 -8.11
N LEU A 58 0.75 15.16 -7.70
CA LEU A 58 0.84 13.71 -7.62
C LEU A 58 1.09 13.18 -9.04
N CYS A 59 2.12 12.38 -9.22
CA CYS A 59 2.54 11.89 -10.53
C CYS A 59 2.60 10.37 -10.63
N ASN A 60 2.72 9.68 -9.49
CA ASN A 60 2.74 8.22 -9.49
C ASN A 60 2.33 7.69 -8.12
N ILE A 61 1.63 6.55 -8.11
CA ILE A 61 1.41 5.73 -6.92
C ILE A 61 1.86 4.31 -7.28
N HIS A 62 2.70 3.72 -6.43
CA HIS A 62 3.12 2.34 -6.60
C HIS A 62 3.34 1.66 -5.25
N THR A 63 3.44 0.34 -5.29
CA THR A 63 3.59 -0.49 -4.10
C THR A 63 4.83 -1.36 -4.20
N HIS A 64 5.44 -1.61 -3.06
CA HIS A 64 6.51 -2.59 -2.86
C HIS A 64 6.02 -3.73 -1.98
N THR A 65 6.48 -4.93 -2.25
CA THR A 65 6.38 -6.04 -1.31
C THR A 65 7.40 -5.81 -0.21
N PHE A 66 6.95 -5.84 1.06
CA PHE A 66 7.69 -5.47 2.25
C PHE A 66 7.99 -3.97 2.35
N ALA A 67 8.39 -3.54 3.56
CA ALA A 67 8.95 -2.21 3.77
C ALA A 67 10.40 -2.18 3.29
N GLU A 68 10.78 -1.16 2.53
CA GLU A 68 12.15 -1.00 2.02
C GLU A 68 13.14 -0.68 3.16
N HIS A 69 12.68 0.06 4.17
CA HIS A 69 13.51 0.49 5.28
C HIS A 69 12.98 -0.05 6.60
N LYS A 70 13.89 -0.37 7.52
CA LYS A 70 13.55 -0.80 8.86
C LYS A 70 12.95 0.34 9.68
N GLY A 71 11.80 0.09 10.29
CA GLY A 71 11.13 1.03 11.19
C GLY A 71 10.66 0.38 12.49
N PRO A 72 10.21 1.15 13.50
CA PRO A 72 9.76 0.62 14.78
C PRO A 72 8.62 -0.39 14.67
N GLY A 73 7.68 -0.18 13.77
CA GLY A 73 6.53 -1.07 13.56
C GLY A 73 6.75 -2.13 12.47
N PHE A 74 7.90 -2.12 11.77
CA PHE A 74 8.24 -3.07 10.69
C PHE A 74 9.74 -3.36 10.70
N SER A 75 10.12 -4.30 11.52
CA SER A 75 11.53 -4.61 11.80
C SER A 75 11.92 -6.06 11.58
N ILE A 76 10.98 -6.91 11.20
CA ILE A 76 11.20 -8.33 10.95
C ILE A 76 11.73 -8.48 9.53
N SER A 77 12.98 -8.93 9.38
CA SER A 77 13.57 -9.19 8.06
C SER A 77 12.76 -10.20 7.27
N ALA A 78 12.54 -9.94 6.00
CA ALA A 78 11.78 -10.77 5.08
C ALA A 78 12.44 -10.80 3.71
N ASN A 79 12.28 -11.94 3.03
CA ASN A 79 12.73 -12.16 1.66
C ASN A 79 11.77 -13.13 0.98
N ASN A 80 11.35 -12.83 -0.25
CA ASN A 80 10.50 -13.72 -1.05
C ASN A 80 11.24 -14.32 -2.25
N GLY A 81 12.56 -14.21 -2.31
CA GLY A 81 13.41 -14.66 -3.42
C GLY A 81 13.56 -13.64 -4.55
N GLN A 82 12.83 -12.54 -4.51
CA GLN A 82 12.90 -11.44 -5.49
C GLN A 82 13.20 -10.10 -4.82
N THR A 83 12.63 -9.86 -3.64
CA THR A 83 12.80 -8.64 -2.87
C THR A 83 13.17 -8.95 -1.43
N ASP A 84 14.06 -8.15 -0.88
CA ASP A 84 14.39 -8.06 0.54
C ASP A 84 13.67 -6.90 1.18
N GLY A 85 13.35 -6.99 2.46
CA GLY A 85 12.72 -5.92 3.19
C GLY A 85 12.35 -6.30 4.63
N PHE A 86 11.33 -5.60 5.15
CA PHE A 86 10.87 -5.80 6.52
C PHE A 86 9.35 -6.00 6.57
N ARG A 87 8.92 -6.91 7.43
CA ARG A 87 7.50 -7.13 7.73
C ARG A 87 7.04 -6.31 8.92
N CYS A 88 5.74 -6.00 8.96
CA CYS A 88 5.06 -5.49 10.14
C CYS A 88 5.26 -6.42 11.33
N ASN A 89 5.54 -5.86 12.50
CA ASN A 89 5.78 -6.62 13.72
C ASN A 89 4.52 -7.35 14.18
N ASP A 90 3.34 -6.80 13.87
CA ASP A 90 2.04 -7.36 14.24
C ASP A 90 1.63 -8.58 13.40
N THR A 91 2.38 -8.93 12.34
CA THR A 91 2.06 -10.07 11.46
C THR A 91 1.93 -11.38 12.25
N ALA A 92 2.81 -11.61 13.23
CA ALA A 92 2.79 -12.83 14.04
C ALA A 92 1.59 -12.95 15.00
N GLY A 93 0.92 -11.83 15.27
CA GLY A 93 -0.26 -11.76 16.13
C GLY A 93 -1.61 -11.90 15.40
N LEU A 94 -1.59 -12.05 14.06
CA LEU A 94 -2.80 -12.17 13.27
C LEU A 94 -3.48 -13.52 13.51
N SER A 95 -4.80 -13.51 13.68
CA SER A 95 -5.59 -14.74 13.69
C SER A 95 -5.68 -15.35 12.28
N GLN A 96 -5.91 -16.65 12.20
CA GLN A 96 -6.07 -17.35 10.91
C GLN A 96 -7.19 -16.74 10.06
N GLU A 97 -8.25 -16.25 10.68
CA GLU A 97 -9.35 -15.57 9.99
C GLU A 97 -8.86 -14.32 9.24
N LYS A 98 -8.02 -13.51 9.86
CA LYS A 98 -7.50 -12.27 9.29
C LYS A 98 -6.48 -12.48 8.16
N VAL A 99 -5.90 -13.66 8.05
CA VAL A 99 -4.94 -14.02 7.00
C VAL A 99 -5.53 -14.96 5.96
N THR A 100 -6.80 -15.31 6.06
CA THR A 100 -7.48 -16.09 5.04
C THR A 100 -7.87 -15.18 3.89
N ASP A 101 -7.45 -15.52 2.68
CA ASP A 101 -7.84 -14.78 1.47
C ASP A 101 -9.23 -15.25 1.00
N PRO A 102 -10.28 -14.41 1.18
CA PRO A 102 -11.63 -14.78 0.76
C PRO A 102 -11.80 -14.78 -0.75
N THR A 103 -10.86 -14.18 -1.49
CA THR A 103 -10.89 -14.08 -2.93
C THR A 103 -10.11 -15.19 -3.64
N HIS A 104 -9.36 -16.00 -2.87
CA HIS A 104 -8.49 -17.05 -3.40
C HIS A 104 -7.54 -16.53 -4.51
N GLY A 105 -6.97 -15.35 -4.33
CA GLY A 105 -6.04 -14.72 -5.27
C GLY A 105 -6.71 -13.97 -6.43
N SER A 106 -8.05 -13.87 -6.46
CA SER A 106 -8.78 -13.13 -7.50
C SER A 106 -9.19 -11.71 -7.08
N GLY A 107 -8.62 -11.19 -6.02
CA GLY A 107 -8.86 -9.83 -5.53
C GLY A 107 -8.37 -8.73 -6.46
N ALA A 108 -8.68 -7.49 -6.12
CA ALA A 108 -8.30 -6.29 -6.90
C ALA A 108 -6.77 -6.09 -6.97
N PHE A 109 -6.02 -6.67 -6.04
CA PHE A 109 -4.56 -6.60 -5.98
C PHE A 109 -3.99 -7.99 -6.26
N GLN A 110 -3.26 -8.13 -7.36
CA GLN A 110 -2.61 -9.37 -7.72
C GLN A 110 -1.26 -9.52 -7.01
N GLY A 111 -0.93 -10.75 -6.62
CA GLY A 111 0.37 -11.07 -6.03
C GLY A 111 0.55 -10.68 -4.57
N VAL A 112 -0.52 -10.28 -3.88
CA VAL A 112 -0.55 -10.02 -2.44
C VAL A 112 -1.74 -10.71 -1.78
N SER A 113 -1.56 -11.07 -0.52
CA SER A 113 -2.56 -11.79 0.28
C SER A 113 -2.66 -11.19 1.69
N PRO A 114 -3.78 -11.42 2.40
CA PRO A 114 -3.84 -11.10 3.82
C PRO A 114 -2.69 -11.73 4.59
N GLY A 115 -2.05 -10.97 5.47
CA GLY A 115 -0.81 -11.33 6.16
C GLY A 115 0.45 -10.73 5.52
N ASP A 116 0.37 -10.27 4.28
CA ASP A 116 1.49 -9.60 3.62
C ASP A 116 1.68 -8.18 4.13
N THR A 117 2.94 -7.75 4.12
CA THR A 117 3.32 -6.36 4.35
C THR A 117 3.62 -5.71 3.01
N ILE A 118 3.02 -4.56 2.77
CA ILE A 118 3.31 -3.73 1.60
C ILE A 118 3.73 -2.34 2.03
N GLU A 119 4.52 -1.68 1.19
CA GLU A 119 4.80 -0.25 1.29
C GLU A 119 4.20 0.45 0.09
N VAL A 120 3.45 1.52 0.35
CA VAL A 120 2.84 2.35 -0.69
C VAL A 120 3.60 3.65 -0.78
N HIS A 121 3.99 4.02 -2.00
CA HIS A 121 4.64 5.29 -2.30
C HIS A 121 3.70 6.19 -3.10
N TRP A 122 3.49 7.40 -2.61
CA TRP A 122 2.88 8.52 -3.34
C TRP A 122 4.00 9.46 -3.78
N VAL A 123 4.22 9.55 -5.08
CA VAL A 123 5.28 10.38 -5.66
C VAL A 123 4.70 11.67 -6.19
N TYR A 124 5.25 12.77 -5.72
CA TYR A 124 4.87 14.12 -6.11
C TYR A 124 6.01 14.78 -6.88
N SER A 125 5.64 15.59 -7.87
CA SER A 125 6.56 16.33 -8.72
C SER A 125 6.27 17.82 -8.68
N SER A 126 7.32 18.63 -8.78
CA SER A 126 7.19 20.07 -8.99
C SER A 126 6.81 20.42 -10.44
N CYS A 127 6.83 19.47 -11.36
CA CYS A 127 6.34 19.65 -12.73
C CYS A 127 4.80 19.64 -12.76
N ALA A 128 4.20 20.38 -13.71
CA ALA A 128 2.78 20.29 -14.01
C ALA A 128 2.50 19.01 -14.80
N VAL A 129 2.28 17.92 -14.08
CA VAL A 129 2.04 16.56 -14.60
C VAL A 129 0.78 15.96 -14.02
N GLN A 130 0.34 14.84 -14.59
CA GLN A 130 -0.80 14.05 -14.09
C GLN A 130 -0.30 12.66 -13.70
N PRO A 131 -1.00 11.98 -12.78
CA PRO A 131 -0.67 10.61 -12.42
C PRO A 131 -0.63 9.67 -13.62
N GLY A 132 0.40 8.84 -13.67
CA GLY A 132 0.61 7.89 -14.76
C GLY A 132 1.41 6.68 -14.32
N GLN A 133 1.59 5.75 -15.27
CA GLN A 133 2.33 4.52 -15.03
C GLN A 133 3.83 4.79 -14.94
N GLY A 134 4.44 4.34 -13.86
CA GLY A 134 5.86 4.45 -13.59
C GLY A 134 6.33 5.89 -13.30
N LEU A 135 7.58 6.01 -12.87
CA LEU A 135 8.16 7.30 -12.49
C LEU A 135 8.37 8.25 -13.66
N GLY A 136 8.32 7.76 -14.90
CA GLY A 136 8.36 8.60 -16.11
C GLY A 136 7.23 9.61 -16.20
N SER A 137 6.10 9.37 -15.52
CA SER A 137 5.00 10.33 -15.40
C SER A 137 5.33 11.57 -14.57
N CYS A 138 6.44 11.56 -13.81
CA CYS A 138 6.80 12.64 -12.91
C CYS A 138 7.58 13.79 -13.58
N PHE A 139 7.87 13.70 -14.88
CA PHE A 139 8.55 14.76 -15.64
C PHE A 139 8.01 14.83 -17.07
N SER A 140 8.39 15.87 -17.78
CA SER A 140 8.07 16.06 -19.21
C SER A 140 9.25 16.69 -19.92
N ALA A 141 9.21 16.74 -21.24
CA ALA A 141 10.26 17.41 -22.04
C ALA A 141 10.42 18.89 -21.66
N ALA A 142 9.32 19.55 -21.28
CA ALA A 142 9.33 20.95 -20.83
C ALA A 142 9.78 21.12 -19.37
N CYS A 143 9.79 20.04 -18.58
CA CYS A 143 10.15 20.01 -17.17
C CYS A 143 10.93 18.72 -16.89
N ALA A 144 12.20 18.69 -17.29
CA ALA A 144 13.02 17.49 -17.29
C ALA A 144 13.71 17.19 -15.95
N ASN A 145 13.81 18.17 -15.05
CA ASN A 145 14.49 18.06 -13.77
C ASN A 145 13.60 18.55 -12.62
N PRO A 146 12.53 17.85 -12.28
CA PRO A 146 11.68 18.23 -11.17
C PRO A 146 12.35 18.00 -9.81
N GLN A 147 11.91 18.74 -8.82
CA GLN A 147 12.01 18.26 -7.45
C GLN A 147 10.98 17.15 -7.27
N LEU A 148 11.38 16.06 -6.64
CA LEU A 148 10.50 14.96 -6.29
C LEU A 148 10.35 14.86 -4.78
N ARG A 149 9.14 14.50 -4.36
CA ARG A 149 8.83 14.15 -2.98
C ARG A 149 8.14 12.81 -2.97
N VAL A 150 8.55 11.92 -2.07
CA VAL A 150 7.90 10.64 -1.84
C VAL A 150 7.32 10.64 -0.44
N GLU A 151 6.04 10.38 -0.34
CA GLU A 151 5.37 10.03 0.91
C GLU A 151 5.19 8.51 0.89
N ALA A 152 5.55 7.86 1.98
CA ALA A 152 5.48 6.41 2.07
C ALA A 152 4.75 5.96 3.33
N GLN A 153 4.01 4.86 3.21
CA GLN A 153 3.32 4.24 4.32
C GLN A 153 3.40 2.73 4.20
N VAL A 154 3.72 2.07 5.31
CA VAL A 154 3.75 0.61 5.40
C VAL A 154 2.42 0.11 5.94
N PHE A 155 1.88 -0.90 5.28
CA PHE A 155 0.60 -1.52 5.63
C PHE A 155 0.75 -3.02 5.82
N LEU A 156 -0.02 -3.55 6.77
CA LEU A 156 -0.28 -4.96 6.93
C LEU A 156 -1.63 -5.27 6.27
N LEU A 157 -1.66 -6.17 5.31
CA LEU A 157 -2.90 -6.62 4.68
C LEU A 157 -3.64 -7.57 5.60
N VAL A 158 -4.92 -7.32 5.80
CA VAL A 158 -5.77 -8.18 6.63
C VAL A 158 -7.17 -8.30 6.02
N ASP A 159 -7.79 -9.45 6.19
CA ASP A 159 -9.23 -9.63 5.92
C ASP A 159 -10.01 -9.22 7.18
N ASP A 160 -10.23 -7.93 7.34
CA ASP A 160 -10.93 -7.35 8.49
C ASP A 160 -11.80 -6.17 8.03
N PRO A 161 -13.13 -6.27 8.09
CA PRO A 161 -14.01 -5.19 7.64
C PRO A 161 -13.90 -3.90 8.48
N TYR A 162 -13.26 -3.96 9.64
CA TYR A 162 -13.03 -2.80 10.51
C TYR A 162 -11.65 -2.18 10.33
N ALA A 163 -10.78 -2.77 9.51
CA ALA A 163 -9.49 -2.17 9.18
C ALA A 163 -9.65 -0.99 8.21
N LEU A 164 -8.57 -0.25 8.02
CA LEU A 164 -8.53 0.88 7.08
C LEU A 164 -8.81 0.39 5.65
N ASN A 165 -9.65 1.11 4.94
CA ASN A 165 -9.93 0.81 3.54
C ASN A 165 -9.06 1.71 2.64
N PHE A 166 -8.19 1.11 1.85
CA PHE A 166 -7.28 1.82 0.94
C PHE A 166 -8.03 2.74 -0.04
N GLN A 167 -9.21 2.36 -0.49
CA GLN A 167 -10.02 3.18 -1.40
C GLN A 167 -10.44 4.53 -0.80
N THR A 168 -10.40 4.68 0.51
CA THR A 168 -10.75 5.92 1.21
C THR A 168 -9.53 6.73 1.63
N MET A 169 -8.31 6.28 1.30
CA MET A 169 -7.04 6.88 1.70
C MET A 169 -6.39 7.73 0.59
N VAL A 170 -7.05 7.89 -0.55
CA VAL A 170 -6.60 8.68 -1.72
C VAL A 170 -7.32 10.02 -1.78
#